data_8a8555d76de433dc7a6bc5c01c7637dd
#
_entry.id   8a8555d76de433dc7a6bc5c01c7637dd
#
_cell.length_a   1.000
_cell.length_b   1.000
_cell.length_c   1.000
_cell.angle_alpha   90.00
_cell.angle_beta   90.00
_cell.angle_gamma   90.00
#
_symmetry.space_group_name_H-M   'P 1'
#
loop_
_entity.id
_entity.type
_entity.pdbx_description
1 polymer ?
#
loop_
_entity_poly.entity_id
_entity_poly.type
_entity_poly.pdbx_seq_one_letter_code
_entity_poly.pdbx_strand_id
1 'polypeptide(L)'
;MKEESLLVDLIENIFGEPKNVNEYSGQISVDCPVCSYEIKGLSKTDGKGNLEINYFNHIYKCWSCSETHDTHGHLGRLIEQFGSKKDKKTYNLIRPDKVEKKQKEYKKLELPKEYKRFEEIHPIHLPRKEAWNYLKKRGITQETIDKYKIGLCIEGEYGGRIIVPSFNKKV
;
A
#
# COMPACT_ATOMS: atom_id res chain seq x y z
N MET A 1 4.49 -8.48 -24.24
CA MET A 1 5.08 -7.50 -25.19
C MET A 1 4.05 -6.74 -26.03
N LYS A 2 3.18 -7.38 -26.85
CA LYS A 2 2.17 -6.61 -27.62
C LYS A 2 1.07 -5.97 -26.77
N GLU A 3 0.61 -6.62 -25.73
CA GLU A 3 -0.46 -6.12 -24.86
C GLU A 3 0.02 -4.98 -23.95
N GLU A 4 1.24 -5.05 -23.48
CA GLU A 4 1.88 -4.00 -22.64
C GLU A 4 2.07 -2.72 -23.46
N SER A 5 2.55 -2.81 -24.70
CA SER A 5 2.67 -1.65 -25.59
C SER A 5 1.31 -1.01 -25.85
N LEU A 6 0.28 -1.82 -26.15
CA LEU A 6 -1.09 -1.32 -26.35
C LEU A 6 -1.65 -0.64 -25.10
N LEU A 7 -1.27 -1.11 -23.91
CA LEU A 7 -1.72 -0.51 -22.65
C LEU A 7 -1.01 0.82 -22.38
N VAL A 8 0.27 0.92 -22.69
CA VAL A 8 1.02 2.18 -22.62
C VAL A 8 0.42 3.20 -23.59
N ASP A 9 0.22 2.83 -24.85
CA ASP A 9 -0.41 3.69 -25.88
C ASP A 9 -1.81 4.15 -25.41
N LEU A 10 -2.57 3.28 -24.77
CA LEU A 10 -3.89 3.62 -24.22
C LEU A 10 -3.79 4.64 -23.09
N ILE A 11 -2.82 4.48 -22.18
CA ILE A 11 -2.58 5.42 -21.08
C ILE A 11 -2.19 6.78 -21.63
N GLU A 12 -1.27 6.82 -22.59
CA GLU A 12 -0.84 8.06 -23.26
C GLU A 12 -2.01 8.76 -23.98
N ASN A 13 -2.86 8.00 -24.64
CA ASN A 13 -4.02 8.56 -25.33
C ASN A 13 -5.04 9.21 -24.36
N ILE A 14 -5.19 8.68 -23.15
CA ILE A 14 -6.16 9.18 -22.17
C ILE A 14 -5.58 10.31 -21.32
N PHE A 15 -4.32 10.20 -20.89
CA PHE A 15 -3.73 11.08 -19.88
C PHE A 15 -2.64 12.01 -20.44
N GLY A 16 -2.30 11.87 -21.72
CA GLY A 16 -1.26 12.65 -22.37
C GLY A 16 0.13 12.02 -22.23
N GLU A 17 1.13 12.74 -22.73
CA GLU A 17 2.52 12.30 -22.77
C GLU A 17 3.07 12.02 -21.36
N PRO A 18 3.66 10.84 -21.15
CA PRO A 18 4.23 10.47 -19.86
C PRO A 18 5.39 11.37 -19.47
N LYS A 19 5.49 11.68 -18.18
CA LYS A 19 6.66 12.37 -17.61
C LYS A 19 7.81 11.41 -17.36
N ASN A 20 7.50 10.15 -17.06
CA ASN A 20 8.47 9.10 -16.85
C ASN A 20 7.87 7.74 -17.20
N VAL A 21 8.67 6.89 -17.84
CA VAL A 21 8.32 5.49 -18.12
C VAL A 21 9.46 4.60 -17.63
N ASN A 22 9.14 3.64 -16.79
CA ASN A 22 10.06 2.60 -16.34
C ASN A 22 9.56 1.25 -16.85
N GLU A 23 10.08 0.83 -17.98
CA GLU A 23 9.68 -0.43 -18.65
C GLU A 23 10.02 -1.66 -17.79
N TYR A 24 11.09 -1.60 -16.99
CA TYR A 24 11.50 -2.72 -16.15
C TYR A 24 10.53 -3.01 -15.01
N SER A 25 9.98 -1.99 -14.39
CA SER A 25 9.00 -2.11 -13.30
C SER A 25 7.55 -2.02 -13.75
N GLY A 26 7.30 -1.70 -15.03
CA GLY A 26 5.98 -1.47 -15.58
C GLY A 26 5.32 -0.20 -15.04
N GLN A 27 6.11 0.81 -14.65
CA GLN A 27 5.59 2.07 -14.10
C GLN A 27 5.64 3.19 -15.12
N ILE A 28 4.55 3.97 -15.16
CA ILE A 28 4.40 5.16 -15.97
C ILE A 28 3.82 6.28 -15.12
N SER A 29 4.38 7.49 -15.23
CA SER A 29 3.92 8.68 -14.53
C SER A 29 3.31 9.66 -15.51
N VAL A 30 2.08 10.07 -15.25
CA VAL A 30 1.33 11.02 -16.06
C VAL A 30 0.70 12.12 -15.20
N ASP A 31 0.24 13.19 -15.81
CA ASP A 31 -0.47 14.23 -15.09
C ASP A 31 -1.83 13.72 -14.61
N CYS A 32 -2.15 14.01 -13.35
CA CYS A 32 -3.39 13.54 -12.75
C CYS A 32 -4.58 14.40 -13.21
N PRO A 33 -5.62 13.82 -13.80
CA PRO A 33 -6.79 14.57 -14.25
C PRO A 33 -7.61 15.15 -13.10
N VAL A 34 -7.49 14.59 -11.89
CA VAL A 34 -8.19 15.07 -10.69
C VAL A 34 -7.44 16.23 -10.01
N CYS A 35 -6.10 16.26 -10.11
CA CYS A 35 -5.30 17.40 -9.63
C CYS A 35 -5.34 18.59 -10.57
N SER A 36 -5.97 18.45 -11.75
CA SER A 36 -6.16 19.57 -12.67
C SER A 36 -7.08 20.61 -11.99
N TYR A 37 -6.74 21.86 -12.16
CA TYR A 37 -7.51 22.97 -11.63
C TYR A 37 -7.84 23.97 -12.72
N GLU A 38 -8.98 24.62 -12.62
CA GLU A 38 -9.36 25.70 -13.53
C GLU A 38 -8.79 27.02 -13.05
N ILE A 39 -7.97 27.67 -13.89
CA ILE A 39 -7.60 29.07 -13.73
C ILE A 39 -8.22 29.85 -14.88
N LYS A 40 -9.15 30.73 -14.59
CA LYS A 40 -9.80 31.63 -15.57
C LYS A 40 -10.42 30.88 -16.77
N GLY A 41 -11.07 29.74 -16.50
CA GLY A 41 -11.72 28.92 -17.53
C GLY A 41 -10.78 28.06 -18.37
N LEU A 42 -9.49 28.01 -18.04
CA LEU A 42 -8.52 27.09 -18.64
C LEU A 42 -8.21 25.95 -17.67
N SER A 43 -8.53 24.74 -18.09
CA SER A 43 -8.11 23.53 -17.36
C SER A 43 -6.60 23.37 -17.48
N LYS A 44 -5.89 23.36 -16.35
CA LYS A 44 -4.44 23.10 -16.30
C LYS A 44 -4.18 21.88 -15.48
N THR A 45 -3.39 20.96 -16.03
CA THR A 45 -2.78 19.89 -15.26
C THR A 45 -1.69 20.45 -14.34
N ASP A 46 -1.37 19.77 -13.25
CA ASP A 46 -0.30 20.22 -12.36
C ASP A 46 1.11 20.09 -12.98
N GLY A 47 1.21 19.40 -14.10
CA GLY A 47 2.45 19.22 -14.88
C GLY A 47 3.53 18.38 -14.17
N LYS A 48 3.21 17.79 -13.02
CA LYS A 48 4.19 17.12 -12.15
C LYS A 48 4.25 15.61 -12.31
N GLY A 49 3.32 15.02 -13.08
CA GLY A 49 3.26 13.57 -13.25
C GLY A 49 2.94 12.80 -11.96
N ASN A 50 2.09 13.37 -11.11
CA ASN A 50 1.78 12.78 -9.78
C ASN A 50 0.92 11.51 -9.85
N LEU A 51 0.34 11.18 -11.00
CA LEU A 51 -0.41 9.96 -11.21
C LEU A 51 0.54 8.86 -11.69
N GLU A 52 0.88 7.94 -10.80
CA GLU A 52 1.63 6.74 -11.13
C GLU A 52 0.68 5.58 -11.47
N ILE A 53 0.95 4.93 -12.59
CA ILE A 53 0.23 3.76 -13.08
C ILE A 53 1.23 2.62 -13.22
N ASN A 54 0.98 1.50 -12.56
CA ASN A 54 1.69 0.26 -12.83
C ASN A 54 0.88 -0.56 -13.81
N TYR A 55 1.33 -0.59 -15.06
CA TYR A 55 0.59 -1.26 -16.14
C TYR A 55 0.77 -2.78 -16.15
N PHE A 56 1.77 -3.35 -15.45
CA PHE A 56 1.86 -4.79 -15.24
C PHE A 56 0.81 -5.30 -14.25
N ASN A 57 0.57 -4.54 -13.19
CA ASN A 57 -0.38 -4.90 -12.14
C ASN A 57 -1.76 -4.28 -12.31
N HIS A 58 -1.95 -3.44 -13.33
CA HIS A 58 -3.18 -2.70 -13.59
C HIS A 58 -3.68 -1.90 -12.38
N ILE A 59 -2.78 -1.23 -11.67
CA ILE A 59 -3.08 -0.39 -10.52
C ILE A 59 -2.58 1.03 -10.73
N TYR A 60 -3.19 1.97 -10.03
CA TYR A 60 -2.78 3.38 -10.07
C TYR A 60 -2.85 4.03 -8.69
N LYS A 61 -2.08 5.09 -8.51
CA LYS A 61 -2.13 5.98 -7.35
C LYS A 61 -1.68 7.39 -7.74
N CYS A 62 -2.43 8.39 -7.31
CA CYS A 62 -1.96 9.77 -7.36
C CYS A 62 -1.34 10.14 -6.01
N TRP A 63 -0.08 10.54 -6.00
CA TRP A 63 0.64 10.92 -4.79
C TRP A 63 0.20 12.25 -4.19
N SER A 64 -0.49 13.08 -4.96
CA SER A 64 -0.95 14.41 -4.52
C SER A 64 -2.34 14.41 -3.95
N CYS A 65 -3.28 13.68 -4.54
CA CYS A 65 -4.70 13.76 -4.16
C CYS A 65 -5.35 12.43 -3.75
N SER A 66 -4.56 11.35 -3.58
CA SER A 66 -5.13 10.04 -3.23
C SER A 66 -5.82 10.00 -1.86
N GLU A 67 -5.42 10.84 -0.93
CA GLU A 67 -6.03 10.91 0.40
C GLU A 67 -7.33 11.73 0.42
N THR A 68 -7.44 12.71 -0.47
CA THR A 68 -8.59 13.63 -0.51
C THR A 68 -9.66 13.22 -1.52
N HIS A 69 -9.28 12.54 -2.59
CA HIS A 69 -10.15 12.27 -3.74
C HIS A 69 -10.22 10.81 -4.15
N ASP A 70 -9.73 9.88 -3.32
CA ASP A 70 -9.74 8.41 -3.59
C ASP A 70 -9.14 8.06 -4.98
N THR A 71 -8.08 8.76 -5.37
CA THR A 71 -7.40 8.57 -6.66
C THR A 71 -6.34 7.48 -6.57
N HIS A 72 -6.77 6.29 -6.19
CA HIS A 72 -5.98 5.07 -6.20
C HIS A 72 -6.86 3.86 -6.46
N GLY A 73 -6.27 2.78 -6.95
CA GLY A 73 -6.99 1.53 -7.15
C GLY A 73 -6.64 0.80 -8.43
N HIS A 74 -7.63 0.09 -8.99
CA HIS A 74 -7.46 -0.66 -10.22
C HIS A 74 -7.60 0.23 -11.46
N LEU A 75 -6.70 0.09 -12.42
CA LEU A 75 -6.62 0.92 -13.63
C LEU A 75 -7.93 0.98 -14.41
N GLY A 76 -8.70 -0.11 -14.43
CA GLY A 76 -10.01 -0.14 -15.08
C GLY A 76 -10.98 0.93 -14.55
N ARG A 77 -10.94 1.26 -13.26
CA ARG A 77 -11.76 2.33 -12.68
C ARG A 77 -11.36 3.71 -13.22
N LEU A 78 -10.07 3.94 -13.35
CA LEU A 78 -9.55 5.19 -13.88
C LEU A 78 -9.92 5.37 -15.36
N ILE A 79 -9.77 4.31 -16.16
CA ILE A 79 -10.17 4.30 -17.58
C ILE A 79 -11.69 4.45 -17.73
N GLU A 80 -12.48 3.85 -16.85
CA GLU A 80 -13.94 4.01 -16.86
C GLU A 80 -14.35 5.47 -16.59
N GLN A 81 -13.61 6.17 -15.75
CA GLN A 81 -13.89 7.55 -15.40
C GLN A 81 -13.46 8.55 -16.49
N PHE A 82 -12.26 8.38 -17.06
CA PHE A 82 -11.63 9.36 -17.94
C PHE A 82 -11.50 8.94 -19.40
N GLY A 83 -11.57 7.63 -19.70
CA GLY A 83 -11.45 7.11 -21.05
C GLY A 83 -12.71 7.29 -21.88
N SER A 84 -12.52 7.46 -23.20
CA SER A 84 -13.60 7.46 -24.19
C SER A 84 -14.24 6.07 -24.31
N LYS A 85 -15.38 5.99 -25.02
CA LYS A 85 -16.01 4.68 -25.32
C LYS A 85 -15.08 3.73 -26.07
N LYS A 86 -14.18 4.27 -26.91
CA LYS A 86 -13.18 3.48 -27.64
C LYS A 86 -12.12 2.96 -26.68
N ASP A 87 -11.61 3.80 -25.78
CA ASP A 87 -10.57 3.42 -24.82
C ASP A 87 -11.05 2.32 -23.86
N LYS A 88 -12.30 2.43 -23.37
CA LYS A 88 -12.94 1.41 -22.54
C LYS A 88 -13.06 0.06 -23.26
N LYS A 89 -13.44 0.06 -24.55
CA LYS A 89 -13.45 -1.18 -25.35
C LYS A 89 -12.06 -1.75 -25.53
N THR A 90 -11.08 -0.93 -25.87
CA THR A 90 -9.69 -1.35 -26.02
C THR A 90 -9.16 -1.95 -24.72
N TYR A 91 -9.37 -1.30 -23.59
CA TYR A 91 -8.96 -1.83 -22.30
C TYR A 91 -9.60 -3.18 -21.96
N ASN A 92 -10.89 -3.35 -22.26
CA ASN A 92 -11.60 -4.60 -22.02
C ASN A 92 -11.07 -5.77 -22.85
N LEU A 93 -10.39 -5.52 -23.97
CA LEU A 93 -9.74 -6.54 -24.78
C LEU A 93 -8.36 -6.94 -24.24
N ILE A 94 -7.65 -6.00 -23.61
CA ILE A 94 -6.27 -6.20 -23.14
C ILE A 94 -6.15 -6.37 -21.62
N ARG A 95 -7.24 -6.12 -20.85
CA ARG A 95 -7.21 -6.35 -19.43
C ARG A 95 -7.04 -7.85 -19.15
N PRO A 96 -6.22 -8.22 -18.15
CA PRO A 96 -6.17 -9.59 -17.72
C PRO A 96 -7.58 -10.01 -17.31
N ASP A 97 -8.03 -11.16 -17.79
CA ASP A 97 -9.25 -11.78 -17.28
C ASP A 97 -9.21 -11.70 -15.76
N LYS A 98 -10.36 -11.38 -15.16
CA LYS A 98 -10.46 -11.18 -13.70
C LYS A 98 -9.60 -12.23 -13.03
N VAL A 99 -8.41 -11.82 -12.60
CA VAL A 99 -7.58 -12.68 -11.75
C VAL A 99 -8.51 -12.99 -10.59
N GLU A 100 -9.02 -14.23 -10.55
CA GLU A 100 -9.71 -14.72 -9.37
C GLU A 100 -8.84 -14.26 -8.23
N LYS A 101 -9.39 -13.43 -7.35
CA LYS A 101 -8.68 -13.00 -6.16
C LYS A 101 -8.33 -14.30 -5.47
N LYS A 102 -7.10 -14.81 -5.72
CA LYS A 102 -6.55 -15.87 -4.90
C LYS A 102 -6.71 -15.32 -3.50
N GLN A 103 -7.69 -15.85 -2.78
CA GLN A 103 -7.84 -15.55 -1.37
C GLN A 103 -6.47 -15.81 -0.83
N LYS A 104 -5.77 -14.73 -0.44
CA LYS A 104 -4.52 -14.89 0.28
C LYS A 104 -4.93 -15.72 1.49
N GLU A 105 -4.58 -17.00 1.47
CA GLU A 105 -4.65 -17.81 2.67
C GLU A 105 -3.77 -17.09 3.67
N TYR A 106 -4.42 -16.34 4.53
CA TYR A 106 -3.74 -15.74 5.67
C TYR A 106 -3.30 -16.90 6.54
N LYS A 107 -2.05 -17.33 6.38
CA LYS A 107 -1.43 -18.24 7.35
C LYS A 107 -1.67 -17.62 8.70
N LYS A 108 -2.35 -18.35 9.57
CA LYS A 108 -2.56 -17.95 10.95
C LYS A 108 -1.18 -17.68 11.53
N LEU A 109 -0.85 -16.41 11.75
CA LEU A 109 0.42 -16.04 12.34
C LEU A 109 0.37 -16.51 13.80
N GLU A 110 1.23 -17.42 14.13
CA GLU A 110 1.44 -17.86 15.51
C GLU A 110 2.53 -16.99 16.14
N LEU A 111 2.36 -16.74 17.44
CA LEU A 111 3.40 -16.03 18.19
C LEU A 111 4.66 -16.92 18.27
N PRO A 112 5.86 -16.31 18.29
CA PRO A 112 7.08 -17.07 18.51
C PRO A 112 6.97 -17.98 19.72
N LYS A 113 7.53 -19.19 19.66
CA LYS A 113 7.47 -20.14 20.78
C LYS A 113 8.11 -19.62 22.06
N GLU A 114 9.13 -18.78 21.89
CA GLU A 114 9.89 -18.12 22.96
C GLU A 114 9.24 -16.83 23.48
N TYR A 115 8.06 -16.44 22.93
CA TYR A 115 7.34 -15.27 23.40
C TYR A 115 6.84 -15.47 24.81
N LYS A 116 7.12 -14.48 25.69
CA LYS A 116 6.60 -14.39 27.04
C LYS A 116 6.00 -13.01 27.26
N ARG A 117 4.88 -12.92 27.97
CA ARG A 117 4.32 -11.64 28.40
C ARG A 117 5.24 -10.96 29.40
N PHE A 118 5.16 -9.65 29.51
CA PHE A 118 5.95 -8.91 30.50
C PHE A 118 5.73 -9.40 31.93
N GLU A 119 4.52 -9.77 32.30
CA GLU A 119 4.17 -10.29 33.62
C GLU A 119 4.82 -11.64 33.95
N GLU A 120 5.08 -12.46 32.92
CA GLU A 120 5.67 -13.81 33.05
C GLU A 120 7.19 -13.76 33.22
N ILE A 121 7.81 -12.60 32.97
CA ILE A 121 9.25 -12.42 33.06
C ILE A 121 9.60 -11.73 34.37
N HIS A 122 10.50 -12.30 35.13
CA HIS A 122 10.89 -11.72 36.43
C HIS A 122 11.47 -10.31 36.27
N PRO A 123 11.06 -9.31 37.12
CA PRO A 123 11.47 -7.90 36.99
C PRO A 123 12.99 -7.65 37.00
N ILE A 124 13.77 -8.57 37.60
CA ILE A 124 15.22 -8.47 37.70
C ILE A 124 15.91 -8.78 36.37
N HIS A 125 15.27 -9.51 35.46
CA HIS A 125 15.85 -9.86 34.18
C HIS A 125 16.27 -8.62 33.38
N LEU A 126 17.53 -8.56 32.99
CA LEU A 126 18.10 -7.42 32.27
C LEU A 126 17.33 -7.13 30.96
N PRO A 127 17.04 -8.12 30.08
CA PRO A 127 16.25 -7.88 28.87
C PRO A 127 14.88 -7.25 29.14
N ARG A 128 14.21 -7.65 30.25
CA ARG A 128 12.92 -7.03 30.63
C ARG A 128 13.10 -5.58 31.04
N LYS A 129 14.13 -5.24 31.81
CA LYS A 129 14.41 -3.85 32.20
C LYS A 129 14.71 -2.97 31.01
N GLU A 130 15.52 -3.44 30.08
CA GLU A 130 15.85 -2.71 28.87
C GLU A 130 14.64 -2.48 28.00
N ALA A 131 13.83 -3.53 27.75
CA ALA A 131 12.60 -3.44 27.00
C ALA A 131 11.59 -2.49 27.66
N TRP A 132 11.44 -2.54 28.99
CA TRP A 132 10.60 -1.63 29.75
C TRP A 132 11.03 -0.17 29.59
N ASN A 133 12.33 0.10 29.76
CA ASN A 133 12.88 1.44 29.61
C ASN A 133 12.69 1.99 28.19
N TYR A 134 12.84 1.14 27.18
CA TYR A 134 12.59 1.48 25.80
C TYR A 134 11.12 1.86 25.54
N LEU A 135 10.18 1.03 26.02
CA LEU A 135 8.75 1.28 25.87
C LEU A 135 8.31 2.55 26.61
N LYS A 136 8.81 2.74 27.84
CA LYS A 136 8.53 3.94 28.66
C LYS A 136 9.00 5.22 27.99
N LYS A 137 10.20 5.22 27.39
CA LYS A 137 10.72 6.37 26.62
C LYS A 137 9.83 6.73 25.44
N ARG A 138 9.05 5.79 24.93
CA ARG A 138 8.09 5.97 23.82
C ARG A 138 6.66 6.29 24.30
N GLY A 139 6.46 6.52 25.57
CA GLY A 139 5.15 6.82 26.15
C GLY A 139 4.22 5.62 26.29
N ILE A 140 4.73 4.39 26.16
CA ILE A 140 3.95 3.17 26.35
C ILE A 140 3.82 2.90 27.86
N THR A 141 2.58 2.87 28.34
CA THR A 141 2.25 2.62 29.74
C THR A 141 2.09 1.13 30.02
N GLN A 142 2.12 0.76 31.32
CA GLN A 142 1.82 -0.62 31.74
C GLN A 142 0.43 -1.05 31.28
N GLU A 143 -0.57 -0.19 31.38
CA GLU A 143 -1.93 -0.47 30.91
C GLU A 143 -1.95 -0.82 29.42
N THR A 144 -1.16 -0.11 28.61
CA THR A 144 -1.03 -0.39 27.17
C THR A 144 -0.37 -1.75 26.94
N ILE A 145 0.67 -2.08 27.70
CA ILE A 145 1.36 -3.38 27.62
C ILE A 145 0.38 -4.52 27.90
N ASP A 146 -0.39 -4.40 28.95
CA ASP A 146 -1.36 -5.44 29.38
C ASP A 146 -2.50 -5.55 28.38
N LYS A 147 -3.05 -4.43 27.91
CA LYS A 147 -4.15 -4.39 26.94
C LYS A 147 -3.78 -5.06 25.62
N TYR A 148 -2.61 -4.79 25.10
CA TYR A 148 -2.14 -5.32 23.81
C TYR A 148 -1.30 -6.59 23.96
N LYS A 149 -1.17 -7.11 25.19
CA LYS A 149 -0.40 -8.30 25.50
C LYS A 149 1.02 -8.22 24.92
N ILE A 150 1.65 -7.03 25.06
CA ILE A 150 3.01 -6.83 24.60
C ILE A 150 3.93 -7.73 25.45
N GLY A 151 4.87 -8.37 24.79
CA GLY A 151 5.80 -9.29 25.45
C GLY A 151 7.19 -9.21 24.87
N LEU A 152 8.02 -10.16 25.23
CA LEU A 152 9.43 -10.20 24.89
C LEU A 152 9.85 -11.63 24.58
N CYS A 153 10.71 -11.78 23.59
CA CYS A 153 11.49 -13.00 23.42
C CYS A 153 12.86 -12.79 24.08
N ILE A 154 13.20 -13.58 25.09
CA ILE A 154 14.47 -13.44 25.81
C ILE A 154 15.58 -14.14 25.05
N GLU A 155 15.27 -15.28 24.43
CA GLU A 155 16.18 -16.18 23.73
C GLU A 155 15.58 -16.66 22.41
N GLY A 156 16.30 -17.46 21.65
CA GLY A 156 15.85 -18.02 20.39
C GLY A 156 16.05 -17.08 19.20
N GLU A 157 15.40 -17.39 18.09
CA GLU A 157 15.51 -16.65 16.81
C GLU A 157 15.09 -15.18 16.97
N TYR A 158 14.12 -14.92 17.84
CA TYR A 158 13.62 -13.58 18.11
C TYR A 158 14.14 -12.99 19.42
N GLY A 159 15.24 -13.56 19.97
CA GLY A 159 15.85 -13.10 21.22
C GLY A 159 16.12 -11.60 21.26
N GLY A 160 15.80 -10.95 22.37
CA GLY A 160 15.92 -9.51 22.59
C GLY A 160 14.87 -8.64 21.90
N ARG A 161 13.87 -9.22 21.21
CA ARG A 161 12.83 -8.46 20.50
C ARG A 161 11.58 -8.31 21.35
N ILE A 162 11.03 -7.10 21.32
CA ILE A 162 9.71 -6.78 21.84
C ILE A 162 8.68 -7.22 20.80
N ILE A 163 7.72 -8.02 21.21
CA ILE A 163 6.64 -8.54 20.38
C ILE A 163 5.35 -7.81 20.73
N VAL A 164 4.73 -7.22 19.72
CA VAL A 164 3.40 -6.62 19.83
C VAL A 164 2.42 -7.48 19.04
N PRO A 165 1.63 -8.32 19.72
CA PRO A 165 0.66 -9.18 19.05
C PRO A 165 -0.42 -8.36 18.34
N SER A 166 -0.76 -8.77 17.12
CA SER A 166 -1.89 -8.23 16.37
C SER A 166 -3.04 -9.21 16.43
N PHE A 167 -4.20 -8.75 16.87
CA PHE A 167 -5.40 -9.56 16.97
C PHE A 167 -6.39 -9.16 15.90
N ASN A 168 -6.80 -10.10 15.04
CA ASN A 168 -7.93 -9.87 14.17
C ASN A 168 -9.21 -9.82 15.02
N LYS A 169 -10.00 -8.75 14.88
CA LYS A 169 -11.38 -8.80 15.35
C LYS A 169 -12.06 -9.91 14.57
N LYS A 170 -12.52 -10.97 15.24
CA LYS A 170 -13.51 -11.87 14.63
C LYS A 170 -14.74 -11.01 14.33
N VAL A 171 -15.01 -10.85 13.04
CA VAL A 171 -16.29 -10.32 12.55
C VAL A 171 -17.34 -11.38 12.79
#